data_72f935fe68581f4490d91566f47ce50d
#
_entry.id   72f935fe68581f4490d91566f47ce50d
#
_cell.length_a   1.000
_cell.length_b   1.000
_cell.length_c   1.000
_cell.angle_alpha   90.00
_cell.angle_beta   90.00
_cell.angle_gamma   90.00
#
_symmetry.space_group_name_H-M   'P 1'
#
loop_
_entity.id
_entity.type
_entity.pdbx_description
1 polymer ?
#
loop_
_entity_poly.entity_id
_entity_poly.type
_entity_poly.pdbx_seq_one_letter_code
_entity_poly.pdbx_strand_id
1 'polypeptide(L)'
;MEINIFILCYNEAPLLPHTVKHYRKYLPSCKITIYDNESTDNSVELAKSLGCSVISWNSNNIIDDRIYLEIKNNCWKHITYGWIIMADMDEFLCVTEDELLDEMKNETSILQVKGIDMIGESTTLDLTDIDLQEIKKYKYNTYENKNLCFFREKIEEISYGLGAHECNPVGNIKYSSKIYYNKHMDWLGLNYSINKKLKRYERSELMRTYGCATHYTNDITKIKELYNSNLNNSAF
;
A
#
# COMPACT_ATOMS: atom_id res chain seq x y z
N MET A 1 -21.42 9.34 0.54
CA MET A 1 -20.27 9.05 -0.34
C MET A 1 -19.79 7.65 -0.02
N GLU A 2 -19.55 6.80 -1.01
CA GLU A 2 -18.94 5.49 -0.77
C GLU A 2 -17.42 5.58 -0.89
N ILE A 3 -16.71 4.81 -0.06
CA ILE A 3 -15.26 4.69 -0.09
C ILE A 3 -14.92 3.21 -0.03
N ASN A 4 -14.28 2.71 -1.07
CA ASN A 4 -13.91 1.31 -1.19
C ASN A 4 -12.38 1.20 -1.28
N ILE A 5 -11.80 0.44 -0.36
CA ILE A 5 -10.35 0.24 -0.24
C ILE A 5 -10.04 -1.21 -0.59
N PHE A 6 -9.16 -1.42 -1.54
CA PHE A 6 -8.69 -2.72 -1.99
C PHE A 6 -7.21 -2.86 -1.66
N ILE A 7 -6.85 -3.92 -0.93
CA ILE A 7 -5.50 -4.13 -0.42
C ILE A 7 -5.05 -5.54 -0.77
N LEU A 8 -3.87 -5.67 -1.40
CA LEU A 8 -3.23 -6.96 -1.62
C LEU A 8 -2.51 -7.41 -0.35
N CYS A 9 -2.64 -8.69 -0.02
CA CYS A 9 -2.10 -9.28 1.21
C CYS A 9 -1.38 -10.60 0.95
N TYR A 10 -0.25 -10.81 1.61
CA TYR A 10 0.40 -12.11 1.77
C TYR A 10 1.28 -12.11 3.02
N ASN A 11 0.84 -12.86 4.06
CA ASN A 11 1.58 -13.00 5.31
C ASN A 11 1.92 -11.64 5.96
N GLU A 12 0.91 -10.79 6.12
CA GLU A 12 1.03 -9.43 6.67
C GLU A 12 0.33 -9.27 8.03
N ALA A 13 0.15 -10.37 8.78
CA ALA A 13 -0.50 -10.33 10.08
C ALA A 13 0.05 -9.26 11.05
N PRO A 14 1.37 -8.97 11.11
CA PRO A 14 1.88 -7.91 11.98
C PRO A 14 1.43 -6.51 11.59
N LEU A 15 1.26 -6.23 10.30
CA LEU A 15 0.96 -4.88 9.79
C LEU A 15 -0.54 -4.65 9.59
N LEU A 16 -1.29 -5.68 9.27
CA LEU A 16 -2.70 -5.61 8.91
C LEU A 16 -3.59 -4.86 9.93
N PRO A 17 -3.47 -5.06 11.26
CA PRO A 17 -4.28 -4.30 12.22
C PRO A 17 -4.01 -2.80 12.17
N HIS A 18 -2.78 -2.41 11.92
CA HIS A 18 -2.38 -1.00 11.81
C HIS A 18 -2.93 -0.35 10.55
N THR A 19 -2.90 -1.06 9.44
CA THR A 19 -3.45 -0.62 8.15
C THR A 19 -4.96 -0.41 8.26
N VAL A 20 -5.69 -1.37 8.81
CA VAL A 20 -7.13 -1.27 9.03
C VAL A 20 -7.46 -0.15 10.02
N LYS A 21 -6.70 -0.02 11.13
CA LYS A 21 -6.85 1.06 12.12
C LYS A 21 -6.65 2.42 11.45
N HIS A 22 -5.62 2.58 10.60
CA HIS A 22 -5.35 3.81 9.87
C HIS A 22 -6.54 4.22 9.02
N TYR A 23 -6.94 3.38 8.11
CA TYR A 23 -8.03 3.71 7.18
C TYR A 23 -9.34 4.00 7.90
N ARG A 24 -9.73 3.22 8.90
CA ARG A 24 -10.95 3.46 9.66
C ARG A 24 -10.92 4.71 10.54
N LYS A 25 -9.75 5.11 11.00
CA LYS A 25 -9.58 6.34 11.76
C LYS A 25 -9.88 7.58 10.91
N TYR A 26 -9.41 7.59 9.67
CA TYR A 26 -9.50 8.75 8.78
C TYR A 26 -10.66 8.66 7.78
N LEU A 27 -11.11 7.46 7.50
CA LEU A 27 -12.21 7.14 6.57
C LEU A 27 -13.19 6.17 7.26
N PRO A 28 -13.93 6.61 8.29
CA PRO A 28 -14.76 5.72 9.12
C PRO A 28 -15.85 4.98 8.35
N SER A 29 -16.33 5.53 7.22
CA SER A 29 -17.35 4.88 6.38
C SER A 29 -16.76 3.90 5.34
N CYS A 30 -15.44 3.70 5.30
CA CYS A 30 -14.80 2.88 4.27
C CYS A 30 -15.17 1.39 4.37
N LYS A 31 -15.29 0.76 3.21
CA LYS A 31 -15.35 -0.69 3.05
C LYS A 31 -13.97 -1.20 2.64
N ILE A 32 -13.39 -2.10 3.41
CA ILE A 32 -12.05 -2.65 3.15
C ILE A 32 -12.19 -4.08 2.64
N THR A 33 -11.62 -4.34 1.47
CA THR A 33 -11.51 -5.68 0.87
C THR A 33 -10.04 -6.07 0.76
N ILE A 34 -9.69 -7.17 1.40
CA ILE A 34 -8.35 -7.77 1.35
C ILE A 34 -8.32 -8.83 0.27
N TYR A 35 -7.44 -8.65 -0.71
CA TYR A 35 -7.12 -9.68 -1.71
C TYR A 35 -5.95 -10.52 -1.19
N ASP A 36 -6.28 -11.64 -0.58
CA ASP A 36 -5.31 -12.51 0.08
C ASP A 36 -4.73 -13.54 -0.89
N ASN A 37 -3.40 -13.55 -1.02
CA ASN A 37 -2.65 -14.47 -1.87
C ASN A 37 -2.30 -15.78 -1.13
N GLU A 38 -3.32 -16.44 -0.56
CA GLU A 38 -3.17 -17.68 0.22
C GLU A 38 -2.14 -17.56 1.35
N SER A 39 -2.33 -16.55 2.20
CA SER A 39 -1.49 -16.37 3.39
C SER A 39 -1.46 -17.64 4.26
N THR A 40 -0.29 -17.96 4.79
CA THR A 40 -0.04 -19.12 5.66
C THR A 40 0.07 -18.74 7.14
N ASP A 41 0.04 -17.44 7.45
CA ASP A 41 -0.08 -16.92 8.79
C ASP A 41 -1.56 -16.64 9.12
N ASN A 42 -1.85 -15.96 10.24
CA ASN A 42 -3.22 -15.63 10.64
C ASN A 42 -3.80 -14.36 9.99
N SER A 43 -3.24 -13.90 8.86
CA SER A 43 -3.71 -12.67 8.17
C SER A 43 -5.20 -12.73 7.81
N VAL A 44 -5.66 -13.88 7.29
CA VAL A 44 -7.06 -14.05 6.85
C VAL A 44 -8.04 -13.97 8.02
N GLU A 45 -7.77 -14.71 9.11
CA GLU A 45 -8.59 -14.72 10.33
C GLU A 45 -8.63 -13.32 10.94
N LEU A 46 -7.49 -12.66 10.98
CA LEU A 46 -7.34 -11.32 11.53
C LEU A 46 -8.11 -10.29 10.70
N ALA A 47 -8.00 -10.33 9.37
CA ALA A 47 -8.77 -9.46 8.48
C ALA A 47 -10.28 -9.60 8.69
N LYS A 48 -10.76 -10.85 8.77
CA LYS A 48 -12.18 -11.15 9.03
C LYS A 48 -12.62 -10.65 10.40
N SER A 49 -11.81 -10.88 11.45
CA SER A 49 -12.11 -10.43 12.82
C SER A 49 -12.18 -8.89 12.90
N LEU A 50 -11.38 -8.21 12.09
CA LEU A 50 -11.43 -6.77 11.93
C LEU A 50 -12.57 -6.30 10.99
N GLY A 51 -13.46 -7.18 10.52
CA GLY A 51 -14.63 -6.84 9.69
C GLY A 51 -14.25 -6.42 8.27
N CYS A 52 -13.14 -6.88 7.73
CA CYS A 52 -12.80 -6.73 6.33
C CYS A 52 -13.43 -7.85 5.49
N SER A 53 -13.79 -7.58 4.24
CA SER A 53 -14.06 -8.62 3.25
C SER A 53 -12.73 -9.25 2.83
N VAL A 54 -12.72 -10.57 2.60
CA VAL A 54 -11.52 -11.27 2.13
C VAL A 54 -11.84 -12.05 0.87
N ILE A 55 -11.04 -11.83 -0.17
CA ILE A 55 -11.09 -12.54 -1.45
C ILE A 55 -9.76 -13.27 -1.63
N SER A 56 -9.80 -14.59 -1.74
CA SER A 56 -8.60 -15.40 -1.95
C SER A 56 -8.25 -15.46 -3.44
N TRP A 57 -6.97 -15.43 -3.73
CA TRP A 57 -6.39 -15.66 -5.05
C TRP A 57 -5.03 -16.36 -4.88
N ASN A 58 -4.43 -16.83 -5.98
CA ASN A 58 -3.20 -17.62 -5.91
C ASN A 58 -2.19 -17.20 -6.98
N SER A 59 -0.97 -16.89 -6.57
CA SER A 59 0.17 -16.66 -7.47
C SER A 59 1.18 -17.82 -7.44
N ASN A 60 0.82 -18.99 -6.93
CA ASN A 60 1.75 -20.11 -6.69
C ASN A 60 2.93 -19.73 -5.79
N ASN A 61 2.68 -18.93 -4.77
CA ASN A 61 3.66 -18.42 -3.80
C ASN A 61 4.80 -17.60 -4.42
N ILE A 62 4.60 -17.01 -5.58
CA ILE A 62 5.60 -16.12 -6.22
C ILE A 62 5.10 -14.67 -6.24
N ILE A 63 6.03 -13.73 -6.30
CA ILE A 63 5.71 -12.36 -6.68
C ILE A 63 5.71 -12.31 -8.20
N ASP A 64 4.54 -12.07 -8.78
CA ASP A 64 4.35 -11.81 -10.20
C ASP A 64 3.55 -10.52 -10.37
N ASP A 65 4.24 -9.44 -10.65
CA ASP A 65 3.63 -8.11 -10.79
C ASP A 65 2.57 -8.04 -11.89
N ARG A 66 2.61 -8.96 -12.87
CA ARG A 66 1.58 -9.02 -13.93
C ARG A 66 0.22 -9.46 -13.37
N ILE A 67 0.22 -10.47 -12.47
CA ILE A 67 -1.01 -10.93 -11.80
C ILE A 67 -1.50 -9.84 -10.83
N TYR A 68 -0.58 -9.21 -10.11
CA TYR A 68 -0.92 -8.10 -9.19
C TYR A 68 -1.55 -6.94 -9.95
N LEU A 69 -1.02 -6.61 -11.14
CA LEU A 69 -1.60 -5.58 -12.00
C LEU A 69 -2.99 -5.95 -12.52
N GLU A 70 -3.21 -7.20 -12.89
CA GLU A 70 -4.52 -7.68 -13.32
C GLU A 70 -5.56 -7.45 -12.22
N ILE A 71 -5.22 -7.78 -10.96
CA ILE A 71 -6.09 -7.53 -9.82
C ILE A 71 -6.28 -6.01 -9.63
N LYS A 72 -5.20 -5.24 -9.54
CA LYS A 72 -5.27 -3.78 -9.28
C LYS A 72 -6.04 -3.02 -10.36
N ASN A 73 -5.97 -3.46 -11.61
CA ASN A 73 -6.68 -2.82 -12.72
C ASN A 73 -8.16 -3.24 -12.84
N ASN A 74 -8.59 -4.33 -12.20
CA ASN A 74 -9.93 -4.88 -12.43
C ASN A 74 -10.79 -5.04 -11.18
N CYS A 75 -10.20 -5.21 -9.99
CA CYS A 75 -10.94 -5.58 -8.77
C CYS A 75 -12.01 -4.55 -8.36
N TRP A 76 -11.86 -3.31 -8.72
CA TRP A 76 -12.77 -2.20 -8.40
C TRP A 76 -13.86 -1.97 -9.45
N LYS A 77 -13.82 -2.60 -10.62
CA LYS A 77 -14.73 -2.31 -11.76
C LYS A 77 -16.19 -2.63 -11.47
N HIS A 78 -16.45 -3.50 -10.51
CA HIS A 78 -17.82 -3.80 -10.07
C HIS A 78 -18.44 -2.69 -9.20
N ILE A 79 -17.63 -1.75 -8.70
CA ILE A 79 -18.12 -0.56 -7.99
C ILE A 79 -18.64 0.42 -9.02
N THR A 80 -19.78 1.02 -8.75
CA THR A 80 -20.45 1.96 -9.67
C THR A 80 -20.27 3.41 -9.26
N TYR A 81 -20.00 3.70 -7.97
CA TYR A 81 -19.95 5.05 -7.42
C TYR A 81 -18.98 5.15 -6.25
N GLY A 82 -18.34 6.30 -6.13
CA GLY A 82 -17.55 6.69 -4.96
C GLY A 82 -16.04 6.61 -5.18
N TRP A 83 -15.29 6.83 -4.11
CA TRP A 83 -13.83 6.79 -4.14
C TRP A 83 -13.32 5.36 -4.06
N ILE A 84 -12.34 5.08 -4.88
CA ILE A 84 -11.55 3.84 -4.87
C ILE A 84 -10.16 4.17 -4.32
N ILE A 85 -9.70 3.40 -3.34
CA ILE A 85 -8.31 3.42 -2.88
C ILE A 85 -7.71 2.05 -3.15
N MET A 86 -6.67 2.03 -3.99
CA MET A 86 -5.92 0.83 -4.36
C MET A 86 -4.57 0.88 -3.68
N ALA A 87 -4.42 0.24 -2.54
CA ALA A 87 -3.24 0.31 -1.71
C ALA A 87 -2.55 -1.06 -1.53
N ASP A 88 -1.25 -1.04 -1.27
CA ASP A 88 -0.54 -2.18 -0.70
C ASP A 88 -0.70 -2.17 0.84
N MET A 89 -0.42 -3.29 1.51
CA MET A 89 -0.65 -3.41 2.96
C MET A 89 0.15 -2.38 3.78
N ASP A 90 1.29 -1.97 3.27
CA ASP A 90 2.22 -1.04 3.88
C ASP A 90 2.05 0.42 3.41
N GLU A 91 0.96 0.72 2.70
CA GLU A 91 0.65 2.06 2.19
C GLU A 91 -0.49 2.70 2.98
N PHE A 92 -0.19 3.80 3.65
CA PHE A 92 -1.12 4.56 4.49
C PHE A 92 -1.39 5.93 3.84
N LEU A 93 -2.39 5.97 2.95
CA LEU A 93 -2.80 7.24 2.34
C LEU A 93 -3.39 8.17 3.39
N CYS A 94 -2.81 9.37 3.51
CA CYS A 94 -3.24 10.39 4.47
C CYS A 94 -4.30 11.29 3.82
N VAL A 95 -5.54 10.89 3.94
CA VAL A 95 -6.73 11.65 3.49
C VAL A 95 -7.88 11.38 4.43
N THR A 96 -8.73 12.38 4.66
CA THR A 96 -9.95 12.27 5.47
C THR A 96 -11.21 12.23 4.60
N GLU A 97 -12.34 11.81 5.17
CA GLU A 97 -13.63 11.83 4.46
C GLU A 97 -14.04 13.25 4.06
N ASP A 98 -13.79 14.25 4.90
CA ASP A 98 -14.11 15.64 4.58
C ASP A 98 -13.28 16.14 3.39
N GLU A 99 -12.01 15.76 3.33
CA GLU A 99 -11.16 16.08 2.19
C GLU A 99 -11.64 15.40 0.90
N LEU A 100 -12.07 14.14 0.97
CA LEU A 100 -12.65 13.44 -0.20
C LEU A 100 -13.98 14.07 -0.64
N LEU A 101 -14.80 14.57 0.29
CA LEU A 101 -16.01 15.32 -0.03
C LEU A 101 -15.70 16.64 -0.73
N ASP A 102 -14.66 17.34 -0.29
CA ASP A 102 -14.25 18.60 -0.93
C ASP A 102 -13.63 18.36 -2.31
N GLU A 103 -12.83 17.31 -2.47
CA GLU A 103 -12.32 16.91 -3.79
C GLU A 103 -13.45 16.51 -4.76
N MET A 104 -14.49 15.87 -4.26
CA MET A 104 -15.68 15.55 -5.07
C MET A 104 -16.41 16.84 -5.53
N LYS A 105 -16.58 17.85 -4.64
CA LYS A 105 -17.14 19.17 -5.00
C LYS A 105 -16.26 19.88 -6.03
N ASN A 106 -14.95 19.70 -5.93
CA ASN A 106 -13.98 20.24 -6.87
C ASN A 106 -13.90 19.47 -8.19
N GLU A 107 -14.75 18.45 -8.37
CA GLU A 107 -14.75 17.57 -9.53
C GLU A 107 -13.44 16.83 -9.77
N THR A 108 -12.63 16.64 -8.77
CA THR A 108 -11.39 15.85 -8.82
C THR A 108 -11.72 14.39 -9.16
N SER A 109 -10.89 13.79 -10.00
CA SER A 109 -11.00 12.37 -10.34
C SER A 109 -9.86 11.52 -9.80
N ILE A 110 -8.68 12.11 -9.59
CA ILE A 110 -7.49 11.40 -9.07
C ILE A 110 -6.77 12.30 -8.07
N LEU A 111 -6.40 11.77 -6.92
CA LEU A 111 -5.58 12.51 -5.96
C LEU A 111 -4.11 12.54 -6.38
N GLN A 112 -3.48 13.71 -6.30
CA GLN A 112 -2.03 13.83 -6.39
C GLN A 112 -1.40 13.38 -5.08
N VAL A 113 -0.49 12.41 -5.16
CA VAL A 113 0.11 11.79 -3.99
C VAL A 113 1.63 11.92 -4.00
N LYS A 114 2.21 12.26 -2.85
CA LYS A 114 3.65 12.17 -2.58
C LYS A 114 3.93 11.04 -1.61
N GLY A 115 4.85 10.17 -1.98
CA GLY A 115 5.30 9.07 -1.15
C GLY A 115 6.38 9.47 -0.15
N ILE A 116 6.24 8.96 1.07
CA ILE A 116 7.23 9.09 2.13
C ILE A 116 7.46 7.73 2.80
N ASP A 117 8.68 7.24 2.79
CA ASP A 117 9.07 6.06 3.58
C ASP A 117 9.12 6.43 5.05
N MET A 118 8.34 5.74 5.87
CA MET A 118 8.36 5.90 7.31
C MET A 118 9.50 5.07 7.91
N ILE A 119 10.25 5.66 8.86
CA ILE A 119 11.43 5.07 9.44
C ILE A 119 11.23 4.95 10.94
N GLY A 120 10.99 3.71 11.39
CA GLY A 120 10.85 3.36 12.80
C GLY A 120 12.13 2.75 13.35
N GLU A 121 12.22 2.71 14.68
CA GLU A 121 13.35 2.14 15.42
C GLU A 121 12.90 0.94 16.26
N SER A 122 11.85 0.22 15.83
CA SER A 122 11.37 -0.96 16.51
C SER A 122 12.45 -2.05 16.59
N THR A 123 12.54 -2.70 17.73
CA THR A 123 13.42 -3.85 17.94
C THR A 123 12.71 -5.19 17.76
N THR A 124 11.38 -5.19 17.61
CA THR A 124 10.54 -6.38 17.49
C THR A 124 10.10 -6.63 16.05
N LEU A 125 9.79 -7.89 15.72
CA LEU A 125 9.13 -8.27 14.47
C LEU A 125 7.61 -8.11 14.58
N ASP A 126 7.09 -8.27 15.79
CA ASP A 126 5.70 -8.04 16.12
C ASP A 126 5.49 -6.55 16.36
N LEU A 127 4.58 -5.96 15.60
CA LEU A 127 4.26 -4.54 15.66
C LEU A 127 3.10 -4.23 16.63
N THR A 128 2.62 -5.21 17.39
CA THR A 128 1.40 -5.10 18.21
C THR A 128 1.47 -3.96 19.23
N ASP A 129 2.63 -3.78 19.87
CA ASP A 129 2.83 -2.79 20.94
C ASP A 129 3.32 -1.42 20.41
N ILE A 130 3.31 -1.22 19.09
CA ILE A 130 3.82 0.00 18.48
C ILE A 130 2.67 0.78 17.87
N ASP A 131 2.54 2.06 18.18
CA ASP A 131 1.65 2.94 17.42
C ASP A 131 2.39 3.51 16.21
N LEU A 132 2.13 2.95 15.03
CA LEU A 132 2.76 3.40 13.78
C LEU A 132 2.40 4.86 13.43
N GLN A 133 1.35 5.43 14.03
CA GLN A 133 1.00 6.84 13.84
C GLN A 133 1.98 7.79 14.55
N GLU A 134 2.70 7.29 15.56
CA GLU A 134 3.70 8.06 16.32
C GLU A 134 5.07 8.10 15.63
N ILE A 135 5.29 7.30 14.58
CA ILE A 135 6.52 7.36 13.79
C ILE A 135 6.54 8.69 13.04
N LYS A 136 7.56 9.51 13.31
CA LYS A 136 7.74 10.86 12.73
C LYS A 136 8.88 10.95 11.73
N LYS A 137 9.89 10.07 11.88
CA LYS A 137 11.01 10.04 10.95
C LYS A 137 10.56 9.54 9.59
N TYR A 138 10.89 10.29 8.55
CA TYR A 138 10.53 9.92 7.18
C TYR A 138 11.61 10.34 6.18
N LYS A 139 11.53 9.76 4.98
CA LYS A 139 12.30 10.15 3.81
C LYS A 139 11.38 10.19 2.59
N TYR A 140 11.51 11.22 1.76
CA TYR A 140 10.78 11.26 0.50
C TYR A 140 11.19 10.10 -0.41
N ASN A 141 10.18 9.43 -0.97
CA ASN A 141 10.37 8.34 -1.92
C ASN A 141 9.47 8.57 -3.14
N THR A 142 10.09 9.00 -4.25
CA THR A 142 9.36 9.33 -5.48
C THR A 142 8.72 8.10 -6.14
N TYR A 143 9.22 6.89 -5.90
CA TYR A 143 8.57 5.67 -6.37
C TYR A 143 7.20 5.43 -5.72
N GLU A 144 6.98 5.98 -4.53
CA GLU A 144 5.71 5.88 -3.82
C GLU A 144 4.75 7.06 -4.11
N ASN A 145 5.04 7.88 -5.14
CA ASN A 145 4.13 8.88 -5.69
C ASN A 145 3.06 8.18 -6.55
N LYS A 146 2.29 7.31 -5.95
CA LYS A 146 1.30 6.47 -6.63
C LYS A 146 -0.06 7.15 -6.70
N ASN A 147 -0.78 7.02 -7.80
CA ASN A 147 -2.17 7.48 -7.92
C ASN A 147 -3.13 6.46 -7.28
N LEU A 148 -3.02 6.30 -5.97
CA LEU A 148 -3.73 5.29 -5.18
C LEU A 148 -5.24 5.52 -5.11
N CYS A 149 -5.69 6.78 -5.22
CA CYS A 149 -7.06 7.18 -4.93
C CYS A 149 -7.68 7.90 -6.12
N PHE A 150 -8.82 7.36 -6.58
CA PHE A 150 -9.55 7.91 -7.72
C PHE A 150 -11.06 7.77 -7.56
N PHE A 151 -11.81 8.65 -8.24
CA PHE A 151 -13.27 8.69 -8.19
C PHE A 151 -13.88 7.84 -9.32
N ARG A 152 -14.57 6.76 -8.95
CA ARG A 152 -15.03 5.69 -9.85
C ARG A 152 -15.80 6.19 -11.08
N GLU A 153 -16.70 7.13 -10.90
CA GLU A 153 -17.57 7.56 -11.99
C GLU A 153 -16.85 8.36 -13.08
N LYS A 154 -15.65 8.87 -12.77
CA LYS A 154 -14.85 9.67 -13.70
C LYS A 154 -13.74 8.85 -14.37
N ILE A 155 -13.43 7.67 -13.84
CA ILE A 155 -12.37 6.81 -14.33
C ILE A 155 -12.96 5.56 -14.97
N GLU A 156 -12.75 5.39 -16.25
CA GLU A 156 -13.12 4.20 -17.01
C GLU A 156 -12.08 3.10 -16.82
N GLU A 157 -10.80 3.46 -16.97
CA GLU A 157 -9.63 2.61 -16.74
C GLU A 157 -8.57 3.39 -16.00
N ILE A 158 -7.95 2.79 -14.98
CA ILE A 158 -6.82 3.41 -14.28
C ILE A 158 -5.50 3.07 -14.97
N SER A 159 -5.39 1.89 -15.56
CA SER A 159 -4.25 1.40 -16.34
C SER A 159 -2.92 1.54 -15.60
N TYR A 160 -2.82 0.93 -14.41
CA TYR A 160 -1.56 0.85 -13.68
C TYR A 160 -0.50 0.09 -14.46
N GLY A 161 0.73 0.60 -14.44
CA GLY A 161 1.95 -0.11 -14.87
C GLY A 161 2.54 -0.98 -13.74
N LEU A 162 3.67 -1.63 -14.02
CA LEU A 162 4.34 -2.55 -13.09
C LEU A 162 4.60 -1.88 -11.73
N GLY A 163 4.27 -2.57 -10.64
CA GLY A 163 4.37 -2.05 -9.28
C GLY A 163 3.34 -0.96 -8.93
N ALA A 164 2.43 -0.61 -9.86
CA ALA A 164 1.46 0.48 -9.74
C ALA A 164 2.09 1.87 -9.44
N HIS A 165 3.38 2.05 -9.78
CA HIS A 165 4.07 3.33 -9.60
C HIS A 165 3.64 4.39 -10.62
N GLU A 166 3.15 3.94 -11.77
CA GLU A 166 2.63 4.78 -12.86
C GLU A 166 1.24 4.31 -13.25
N CYS A 167 0.45 5.20 -13.81
CA CYS A 167 -0.83 4.86 -14.42
C CYS A 167 -1.08 5.70 -15.68
N ASN A 168 -1.91 5.18 -16.59
CA ASN A 168 -2.38 5.88 -17.76
C ASN A 168 -3.92 5.89 -17.78
N PRO A 169 -4.54 6.73 -16.94
CA PRO A 169 -5.98 6.67 -16.71
C PRO A 169 -6.76 7.13 -17.94
N VAL A 170 -7.91 6.50 -18.18
CA VAL A 170 -8.90 6.85 -19.19
C VAL A 170 -10.18 7.29 -18.49
N GLY A 171 -10.78 8.38 -19.00
CA GLY A 171 -12.00 8.96 -18.47
C GLY A 171 -11.95 10.48 -18.39
N ASN A 172 -12.72 11.07 -17.49
CA ASN A 172 -12.69 12.52 -17.25
C ASN A 172 -11.63 12.85 -16.19
N ILE A 173 -10.40 13.08 -16.65
CA ILE A 173 -9.22 13.19 -15.79
C ILE A 173 -9.06 14.62 -15.26
N LYS A 174 -9.13 14.75 -13.95
CA LYS A 174 -8.78 15.97 -13.20
C LYS A 174 -8.06 15.60 -11.91
N TYR A 175 -6.80 15.96 -11.82
CA TYR A 175 -6.01 15.78 -10.62
C TYR A 175 -6.38 16.79 -9.53
N SER A 176 -6.23 16.40 -8.25
CA SER A 176 -6.38 17.33 -7.15
C SER A 176 -5.35 18.47 -7.23
N SER A 177 -5.74 19.66 -6.79
CA SER A 177 -4.79 20.76 -6.62
C SER A 177 -3.94 20.60 -5.35
N LYS A 178 -4.53 19.95 -4.33
CA LYS A 178 -3.85 19.57 -3.10
C LYS A 178 -3.02 18.31 -3.32
N ILE A 179 -1.86 18.25 -2.67
CA ILE A 179 -1.00 17.08 -2.62
C ILE A 179 -1.26 16.35 -1.31
N TYR A 180 -1.55 15.05 -1.41
CA TYR A 180 -1.73 14.14 -0.28
C TYR A 180 -0.46 13.32 -0.06
N TYR A 181 -0.29 12.76 1.13
CA TYR A 181 0.86 11.91 1.44
C TYR A 181 0.47 10.45 1.51
N ASN A 182 1.31 9.59 0.93
CA ASN A 182 1.29 8.15 1.15
C ASN A 182 2.45 7.77 2.07
N LYS A 183 2.14 7.36 3.30
CA LYS A 183 3.12 6.85 4.25
C LYS A 183 3.38 5.38 3.94
N HIS A 184 4.56 5.09 3.42
CA HIS A 184 5.00 3.73 3.12
C HIS A 184 5.73 3.14 4.34
N MET A 185 5.16 2.10 4.93
CA MET A 185 5.59 1.46 6.17
C MET A 185 6.62 0.36 5.90
N ASP A 186 7.74 0.70 5.25
CA ASP A 186 8.75 -0.28 4.82
C ASP A 186 9.92 -0.43 5.81
N TRP A 187 10.28 0.65 6.54
CA TRP A 187 11.46 0.70 7.38
C TRP A 187 11.12 0.86 8.87
N LEU A 188 10.18 0.06 9.39
CA LEU A 188 9.64 0.20 10.76
C LEU A 188 10.60 -0.23 11.87
N GLY A 189 11.73 -0.81 11.53
CA GLY A 189 12.78 -1.24 12.43
C GLY A 189 13.74 -2.19 11.73
N LEU A 190 14.95 -2.33 12.24
CA LEU A 190 16.00 -3.11 11.59
C LEU A 190 15.59 -4.57 11.38
N ASN A 191 15.13 -5.24 12.43
CA ASN A 191 14.77 -6.66 12.35
C ASN A 191 13.53 -6.88 11.46
N TYR A 192 12.54 -5.99 11.55
CA TYR A 192 11.36 -6.01 10.68
C TYR A 192 11.77 -5.87 9.21
N SER A 193 12.61 -4.88 8.89
CA SER A 193 13.05 -4.61 7.52
C SER A 193 13.87 -5.79 6.95
N ILE A 194 14.77 -6.39 7.74
CA ILE A 194 15.51 -7.58 7.32
C ILE A 194 14.55 -8.72 6.97
N ASN A 195 13.64 -9.07 7.88
CA ASN A 195 12.70 -10.17 7.67
C ASN A 195 11.82 -9.94 6.43
N LYS A 196 11.27 -8.73 6.28
CA LYS A 196 10.44 -8.34 5.14
C LYS A 196 11.19 -8.45 3.81
N LYS A 197 12.43 -7.92 3.75
CA LYS A 197 13.26 -7.94 2.52
C LYS A 197 13.66 -9.38 2.15
N LEU A 198 14.03 -10.22 3.12
CA LEU A 198 14.35 -11.63 2.86
C LEU A 198 13.15 -12.39 2.30
N LYS A 199 11.97 -12.27 2.92
CA LYS A 199 10.73 -12.91 2.42
C LYS A 199 10.37 -12.46 1.01
N ARG A 200 10.53 -11.16 0.70
CA ARG A 200 10.28 -10.64 -0.66
C ARG A 200 11.33 -11.17 -1.65
N TYR A 201 12.60 -11.26 -1.25
CA TYR A 201 13.64 -11.83 -2.10
C TYR A 201 13.33 -13.28 -2.48
N GLU A 202 12.98 -14.14 -1.53
CA GLU A 202 12.65 -15.54 -1.77
C GLU A 202 11.56 -15.73 -2.84
N ARG A 203 10.53 -14.88 -2.81
CA ARG A 203 9.37 -14.98 -3.70
C ARG A 203 9.50 -14.22 -5.01
N SER A 204 10.53 -13.38 -5.19
CA SER A 204 10.68 -12.49 -6.35
C SER A 204 11.63 -13.02 -7.43
N GLU A 205 12.01 -14.30 -7.40
CA GLU A 205 12.95 -14.89 -8.36
C GLU A 205 12.52 -14.68 -9.81
N LEU A 206 11.25 -14.98 -10.12
CA LEU A 206 10.69 -14.78 -11.45
C LEU A 206 10.85 -13.33 -11.94
N MET A 207 10.50 -12.36 -11.10
CA MET A 207 10.61 -10.93 -11.48
C MET A 207 12.06 -10.49 -11.67
N ARG A 208 13.00 -11.04 -10.87
CA ARG A 208 14.43 -10.77 -11.06
C ARG A 208 14.96 -11.33 -12.38
N THR A 209 14.47 -12.47 -12.85
CA THR A 209 14.86 -13.01 -14.19
C THR A 209 14.42 -12.10 -15.34
N TYR A 210 13.37 -11.29 -15.13
CA TYR A 210 12.93 -10.28 -16.10
C TYR A 210 13.62 -8.90 -15.91
N GLY A 211 14.63 -8.82 -15.05
CA GLY A 211 15.30 -7.56 -14.75
C GLY A 211 14.49 -6.59 -13.86
N CYS A 212 13.33 -7.05 -13.36
CA CYS A 212 12.51 -6.34 -12.40
C CYS A 212 12.88 -6.76 -10.97
N ALA A 213 12.38 -6.06 -9.94
CA ALA A 213 12.59 -6.41 -8.53
C ALA A 213 14.08 -6.63 -8.15
N THR A 214 15.02 -6.02 -8.88
CA THR A 214 16.48 -6.13 -8.65
C THR A 214 16.94 -5.46 -7.35
N HIS A 215 16.10 -4.64 -6.76
CA HIS A 215 16.31 -3.99 -5.45
C HIS A 215 16.10 -4.95 -4.28
N TYR A 216 15.44 -6.10 -4.47
CA TYR A 216 15.37 -7.12 -3.45
C TYR A 216 16.68 -7.87 -3.34
N THR A 217 17.16 -8.07 -2.13
CA THR A 217 18.44 -8.72 -1.83
C THR A 217 18.30 -9.62 -0.61
N ASN A 218 19.07 -10.71 -0.59
CA ASN A 218 19.26 -11.57 0.57
C ASN A 218 20.53 -11.24 1.36
N ASP A 219 21.25 -10.21 0.95
CA ASP A 219 22.43 -9.72 1.66
C ASP A 219 22.00 -8.88 2.88
N ILE A 220 22.07 -9.51 4.05
CA ILE A 220 21.71 -8.87 5.33
C ILE A 220 22.58 -7.64 5.61
N THR A 221 23.86 -7.66 5.23
CA THR A 221 24.76 -6.52 5.43
C THR A 221 24.28 -5.31 4.63
N LYS A 222 23.95 -5.54 3.37
CA LYS A 222 23.39 -4.49 2.51
C LYS A 222 22.06 -3.95 3.04
N ILE A 223 21.19 -4.82 3.55
CA ILE A 223 19.90 -4.38 4.16
C ILE A 223 20.16 -3.50 5.38
N LYS A 224 21.11 -3.87 6.25
CA LYS A 224 21.52 -3.07 7.42
C LYS A 224 22.06 -1.70 7.02
N GLU A 225 22.94 -1.66 6.01
CA GLU A 225 23.49 -0.41 5.49
C GLU A 225 22.40 0.51 4.95
N LEU A 226 21.44 -0.02 4.17
CA LEU A 226 20.29 0.73 3.66
C LEU A 226 19.42 1.26 4.79
N TYR A 227 19.09 0.44 5.80
CA TYR A 227 18.30 0.87 6.95
C TYR A 227 19.02 2.01 7.71
N ASN A 228 20.30 1.86 8.03
CA ASN A 228 21.06 2.88 8.73
C ASN A 228 21.19 4.17 7.90
N SER A 229 21.39 4.04 6.59
CA SER A 229 21.42 5.20 5.68
C SER A 229 20.07 5.93 5.68
N ASN A 230 18.94 5.22 5.64
CA ASN A 230 17.63 5.83 5.71
C ASN A 230 17.39 6.51 7.06
N LEU A 231 17.78 5.87 8.15
CA LEU A 231 17.65 6.44 9.50
C LEU A 231 18.47 7.72 9.67
N ASN A 232 19.72 7.73 9.19
CA ASN A 232 20.62 8.89 9.31
C ASN A 232 20.23 10.06 8.39
N ASN A 233 19.56 9.80 7.28
CA ASN A 233 19.12 10.80 6.31
C ASN A 233 17.62 11.12 6.40
N SER A 234 16.96 10.72 7.48
CA SER A 234 15.54 10.99 7.69
C SER A 234 15.29 12.44 8.16
N ALA A 235 14.16 12.98 7.74
CA ALA A 235 13.56 14.21 8.29
C ALA A 235 12.59 13.89 9.44
N PHE A 236 12.14 14.93 10.18
CA PHE A 236 11.15 14.86 11.24
C PHE A 236 9.89 15.65 10.86
#